data_744caff7820ff44db847e67b6533ded3
#
_entry.id   744caff7820ff44db847e67b6533ded3
#
_cell.length_a   1.000
_cell.length_b   1.000
_cell.length_c   1.000
_cell.angle_alpha   90.00
_cell.angle_beta   90.00
_cell.angle_gamma   90.00
#
_symmetry.space_group_name_H-M   'P 1'
#
loop_
_entity.id
_entity.type
_entity.pdbx_description
1 polymer ?
#
loop_
_entity_poly.entity_id
_entity_poly.type
_entity_poly.pdbx_seq_one_letter_code
_entity_poly.pdbx_strand_id
1 'polypeptide(L)'
;MKAARVFEKELMIPTYDVGKEEKNPMFFEKRVYQGSSGRVYPNPVIEKIEDVKKDRVYRAVILENDYVEVTVLPELGGRIYSARDKSNGYDFVYRNHVIKPALVGLLGPWISGGIEFNWPQHHRPSTYMPVRHQIKNNLDGSACVTVGETENMFGLKALTEIRLYPDAVYIEIHTRVFNYGSLPQTFLWWANPAYAVNENTATIMPPDVTAVLDHGKRAVSEYPIAKGTYYKMDYSDGIDISRYKNIPVPTSFMAYKSNFDFIGGYDYGKQAGLLHVADHHIAPGKKQWTWGCGDFGRAWDRNLTDEDGPYVELMTGCFTDNQPDFTFIQPHEEKSFTQYFMPYRAVGRISNANRDFCFGTEGGK
;
A
#
# COMPACT_ATOMS: atom_id res chain seq x y z
N MET A 1 -20.17 18.48 -15.79
CA MET A 1 -19.08 18.19 -14.83
C MET A 1 -17.81 18.79 -15.38
N LYS A 2 -16.91 19.24 -14.48
CA LYS A 2 -15.58 19.70 -14.90
C LYS A 2 -14.71 18.48 -15.19
N ALA A 3 -13.87 18.57 -16.22
CA ALA A 3 -12.89 17.53 -16.50
C ALA A 3 -11.96 17.33 -15.29
N ALA A 4 -11.51 16.09 -15.07
CA ALA A 4 -10.39 15.83 -14.19
C ALA A 4 -9.13 16.50 -14.77
N ARG A 5 -8.19 16.86 -13.92
CA ARG A 5 -6.95 17.51 -14.34
C ARG A 5 -5.74 16.91 -13.65
N VAL A 6 -4.62 16.96 -14.34
CA VAL A 6 -3.30 16.58 -13.82
C VAL A 6 -2.31 17.67 -14.13
N PHE A 7 -1.49 18.00 -13.13
CA PHE A 7 -0.44 19.02 -13.24
C PHE A 7 0.69 18.78 -12.22
N GLU A 8 1.85 19.33 -12.50
CA GLU A 8 2.97 19.33 -11.56
C GLU A 8 2.88 20.54 -10.61
N LYS A 9 3.31 20.33 -9.37
CA LYS A 9 3.37 21.37 -8.34
C LYS A 9 4.57 21.12 -7.41
N GLU A 10 5.26 22.18 -7.04
CA GLU A 10 6.23 22.11 -5.96
C GLU A 10 5.53 21.96 -4.61
N LEU A 11 5.96 20.96 -3.85
CA LEU A 11 5.45 20.65 -2.52
C LEU A 11 6.62 20.59 -1.54
N MET A 12 6.61 21.47 -0.56
CA MET A 12 7.60 21.45 0.51
C MET A 12 7.16 20.50 1.60
N ILE A 13 8.01 19.50 1.91
CA ILE A 13 7.75 18.51 2.95
C ILE A 13 8.98 18.42 3.86
N PRO A 14 8.83 18.53 5.19
CA PRO A 14 9.91 18.25 6.12
C PRO A 14 10.46 16.84 5.90
N THR A 15 11.77 16.69 5.77
CA THR A 15 12.41 15.46 5.36
C THR A 15 13.63 15.17 6.22
N TYR A 16 13.72 13.96 6.74
CA TYR A 16 14.96 13.41 7.28
C TYR A 16 15.75 12.82 6.12
N ASP A 17 16.90 13.41 5.82
CA ASP A 17 17.74 13.00 4.70
C ASP A 17 18.35 11.62 4.98
N VAL A 18 18.71 10.93 3.90
CA VAL A 18 19.44 9.67 3.96
C VAL A 18 20.93 9.90 3.71
N GLY A 19 21.76 8.99 4.20
CA GLY A 19 23.19 9.00 3.98
C GLY A 19 23.57 8.73 2.51
N LYS A 20 24.87 8.69 2.27
CA LYS A 20 25.39 8.37 0.94
C LYS A 20 25.23 6.88 0.64
N GLU A 21 25.09 6.60 -0.65
CA GLU A 21 25.15 5.25 -1.18
C GLU A 21 26.50 4.59 -0.87
N GLU A 22 26.48 3.33 -0.45
CA GLU A 22 27.69 2.53 -0.28
C GLU A 22 28.33 2.27 -1.65
N LYS A 23 29.63 2.48 -1.72
CA LYS A 23 30.39 2.31 -2.97
C LYS A 23 30.62 0.85 -3.33
N ASN A 24 30.63 -0.02 -2.34
CA ASN A 24 30.87 -1.44 -2.53
C ASN A 24 29.54 -2.20 -2.62
N PRO A 25 29.43 -3.16 -3.55
CA PRO A 25 28.28 -4.04 -3.59
C PRO A 25 28.07 -4.72 -2.25
N MET A 26 26.82 -4.82 -1.80
CA MET A 26 26.53 -5.54 -0.57
C MET A 26 26.53 -7.04 -0.84
N PHE A 27 27.43 -7.75 -0.20
CA PHE A 27 27.57 -9.21 -0.25
C PHE A 27 26.94 -9.90 0.99
N PHE A 28 26.19 -9.19 1.80
CA PHE A 28 25.61 -9.75 3.02
C PHE A 28 24.42 -10.63 2.73
N GLU A 29 24.57 -11.91 2.95
CA GLU A 29 23.50 -12.91 2.79
C GLU A 29 22.39 -12.80 3.85
N LYS A 30 22.62 -12.05 4.94
CA LYS A 30 21.72 -12.01 6.10
C LYS A 30 20.63 -10.95 6.03
N ARG A 31 20.59 -10.10 5.01
CA ARG A 31 19.51 -9.15 4.77
C ARG A 31 18.39 -9.78 3.94
N VAL A 32 17.79 -10.81 4.49
CA VAL A 32 16.55 -11.37 3.94
C VAL A 32 15.40 -10.67 4.62
N TYR A 33 14.62 -9.95 3.85
CA TYR A 33 13.39 -9.32 4.32
C TYR A 33 12.20 -9.96 3.61
N GLN A 34 11.21 -10.41 4.36
CA GLN A 34 9.95 -10.99 3.88
C GLN A 34 10.11 -11.99 2.70
N GLY A 35 11.07 -12.89 2.79
CA GLY A 35 11.31 -13.90 1.75
C GLY A 35 12.04 -13.42 0.50
N SER A 36 12.39 -12.14 0.40
CA SER A 36 13.28 -11.66 -0.65
C SER A 36 14.70 -12.21 -0.47
N SER A 37 15.45 -12.32 -1.57
CA SER A 37 16.81 -12.88 -1.54
C SER A 37 17.83 -12.05 -0.75
N GLY A 38 17.51 -10.79 -0.42
CA GLY A 38 18.45 -9.82 0.15
C GLY A 38 19.55 -9.38 -0.83
N ARG A 39 19.57 -9.92 -2.03
CA ARG A 39 20.49 -9.56 -3.09
C ARG A 39 19.91 -8.40 -3.87
N VAL A 40 20.58 -7.27 -3.85
CA VAL A 40 20.09 -6.03 -4.48
C VAL A 40 21.04 -5.53 -5.57
N TYR A 41 22.13 -6.25 -5.84
CA TYR A 41 23.05 -5.90 -6.92
C TYR A 41 22.29 -5.78 -8.26
N PRO A 42 22.54 -4.77 -9.06
CA PRO A 42 23.62 -3.78 -8.97
C PRO A 42 23.28 -2.49 -8.19
N ASN A 43 22.18 -2.46 -7.47
CA ASN A 43 21.78 -1.27 -6.73
C ASN A 43 22.64 -1.07 -5.49
N PRO A 44 23.06 0.18 -5.17
CA PRO A 44 23.77 0.49 -3.93
C PRO A 44 22.83 0.43 -2.74
N VAL A 45 23.40 0.27 -1.55
CA VAL A 45 22.68 0.25 -0.29
C VAL A 45 22.96 1.53 0.49
N ILE A 46 21.97 2.01 1.22
CA ILE A 46 22.07 3.16 2.12
C ILE A 46 21.77 2.65 3.53
N GLU A 47 22.71 2.85 4.47
CA GLU A 47 22.60 2.36 5.85
C GLU A 47 22.40 3.46 6.88
N LYS A 48 22.46 4.73 6.45
CA LYS A 48 22.35 5.88 7.34
C LYS A 48 21.10 6.71 7.04
N ILE A 49 20.42 7.14 8.11
CA ILE A 49 19.36 8.13 8.07
C ILE A 49 19.81 9.27 8.99
N GLU A 50 19.61 10.52 8.59
CA GLU A 50 19.94 11.68 9.40
C GLU A 50 18.88 11.91 10.48
N ASP A 51 19.32 12.43 11.63
CA ASP A 51 18.45 12.65 12.80
C ASP A 51 17.77 14.03 12.81
N VAL A 52 18.13 14.89 11.85
CA VAL A 52 17.61 16.26 11.75
C VAL A 52 16.86 16.44 10.44
N LYS A 53 15.59 16.79 10.55
CA LYS A 53 14.76 17.10 9.37
C LYS A 53 15.03 18.52 8.86
N LYS A 54 14.88 18.67 7.54
CA LYS A 54 14.98 19.93 6.80
C LYS A 54 13.81 20.02 5.83
N ASP A 55 13.37 21.22 5.54
CA ASP A 55 12.41 21.45 4.47
C ASP A 55 13.02 21.09 3.12
N ARG A 56 12.35 20.21 2.39
CA ARG A 56 12.74 19.79 1.05
C ARG A 56 11.59 19.98 0.07
N VAL A 57 11.90 20.52 -1.08
CA VAL A 57 10.92 20.70 -2.17
C VAL A 57 10.92 19.44 -3.03
N TYR A 58 9.73 18.87 -3.23
CA TYR A 58 9.46 17.76 -4.14
C TYR A 58 8.62 18.24 -5.31
N ARG A 59 8.90 17.71 -6.50
CA ARG A 59 8.03 17.90 -7.66
C ARG A 59 6.89 16.88 -7.59
N ALA A 60 5.79 17.29 -6.97
CA ALA A 60 4.60 16.47 -6.86
C ALA A 60 3.75 16.54 -8.14
N VAL A 61 3.10 15.43 -8.48
CA VAL A 61 2.04 15.40 -9.49
C VAL A 61 0.71 15.37 -8.76
N ILE A 62 -0.15 16.34 -9.08
CA ILE A 62 -1.50 16.45 -8.51
C ILE A 62 -2.50 16.00 -9.56
N LEU A 63 -3.35 15.04 -9.19
CA LEU A 63 -4.57 14.69 -9.95
C LEU A 63 -5.77 15.13 -9.13
N GLU A 64 -6.73 15.80 -9.76
CA GLU A 64 -7.95 16.17 -9.06
C GLU A 64 -9.17 16.23 -10.00
N ASN A 65 -10.33 15.98 -9.42
CA ASN A 65 -11.65 16.25 -9.99
C ASN A 65 -12.51 16.98 -8.94
N ASP A 66 -13.82 17.04 -9.12
CA ASP A 66 -14.72 17.71 -8.17
C ASP A 66 -14.80 16.96 -6.81
N TYR A 67 -14.42 15.68 -6.74
CA TYR A 67 -14.63 14.78 -5.59
C TYR A 67 -13.34 14.44 -4.83
N VAL A 68 -12.25 14.18 -5.53
CA VAL A 68 -11.01 13.70 -4.94
C VAL A 68 -9.80 14.51 -5.41
N GLU A 69 -8.80 14.59 -4.54
CA GLU A 69 -7.47 15.10 -4.83
C GLU A 69 -6.44 14.04 -4.49
N VAL A 70 -5.52 13.77 -5.39
CA VAL A 70 -4.46 12.76 -5.26
C VAL A 70 -3.11 13.40 -5.50
N THR A 71 -2.17 13.17 -4.60
CA THR A 71 -0.77 13.61 -4.73
C THR A 71 0.11 12.42 -5.00
N VAL A 72 0.89 12.47 -6.06
CA VAL A 72 1.90 11.44 -6.41
C VAL A 72 3.30 12.04 -6.29
N LEU A 73 4.25 11.29 -5.73
CA LEU A 73 5.65 11.68 -5.60
C LEU A 73 6.55 10.80 -6.50
N PRO A 74 6.85 11.24 -7.73
CA PRO A 74 7.74 10.48 -8.62
C PRO A 74 9.15 10.32 -8.06
N GLU A 75 9.64 11.25 -7.24
CA GLU A 75 10.95 11.20 -6.61
C GLU A 75 11.09 10.13 -5.53
N LEU A 76 9.95 9.64 -5.02
CA LEU A 76 9.87 8.63 -3.95
C LEU A 76 9.11 7.39 -4.44
N GLY A 77 9.67 6.72 -5.44
CA GLY A 77 9.14 5.47 -5.97
C GLY A 77 7.85 5.61 -6.78
N GLY A 78 7.39 6.83 -7.09
CA GLY A 78 6.13 7.05 -7.81
C GLY A 78 4.89 6.67 -7.01
N ARG A 79 4.99 6.62 -5.68
CA ARG A 79 3.85 6.31 -4.80
C ARG A 79 2.78 7.39 -4.84
N ILE A 80 1.55 7.01 -4.60
CA ILE A 80 0.52 7.94 -4.16
C ILE A 80 0.89 8.35 -2.74
N TYR A 81 1.18 9.63 -2.53
CA TYR A 81 1.57 10.19 -1.23
C TYR A 81 0.37 10.44 -0.34
N SER A 82 -0.72 10.94 -0.93
CA SER A 82 -1.98 11.21 -0.23
C SER A 82 -3.16 11.16 -1.19
N ALA A 83 -4.33 10.84 -0.66
CA ALA A 83 -5.59 10.96 -1.37
C ALA A 83 -6.69 11.44 -0.42
N ARG A 84 -7.41 12.48 -0.83
CA ARG A 84 -8.40 13.19 -0.02
C ARG A 84 -9.76 13.20 -0.69
N ASP A 85 -10.80 12.91 0.08
CA ASP A 85 -12.19 13.20 -0.25
C ASP A 85 -12.46 14.69 -0.06
N LYS A 86 -12.69 15.42 -1.16
CA LYS A 86 -12.91 16.87 -1.12
C LYS A 86 -14.27 17.27 -0.51
N SER A 87 -15.21 16.32 -0.43
CA SER A 87 -16.55 16.57 0.10
C SER A 87 -16.58 16.77 1.62
N ASN A 88 -15.64 16.17 2.34
CA ASN A 88 -15.54 16.21 3.80
C ASN A 88 -14.13 16.49 4.32
N GLY A 89 -13.14 16.63 3.43
CA GLY A 89 -11.74 16.85 3.78
C GLY A 89 -11.02 15.63 4.38
N TYR A 90 -11.59 14.42 4.25
CA TYR A 90 -11.04 13.20 4.80
C TYR A 90 -9.91 12.65 3.95
N ASP A 91 -8.72 12.51 4.54
CA ASP A 91 -7.61 11.79 3.92
C ASP A 91 -7.88 10.29 4.06
N PHE A 92 -8.42 9.66 3.01
CA PHE A 92 -8.75 8.24 3.01
C PHE A 92 -7.54 7.34 2.77
N VAL A 93 -6.44 7.91 2.30
CA VAL A 93 -5.11 7.31 2.29
C VAL A 93 -4.26 8.04 3.31
N TYR A 94 -3.63 7.30 4.24
CA TYR A 94 -2.81 7.87 5.30
C TYR A 94 -1.73 8.79 4.74
N ARG A 95 -1.83 10.06 5.08
CA ARG A 95 -0.85 11.08 4.73
C ARG A 95 0.13 11.25 5.89
N ASN A 96 1.39 10.95 5.61
CA ASN A 96 2.47 11.27 6.54
C ASN A 96 3.02 12.67 6.19
N HIS A 97 2.90 13.64 7.11
CA HIS A 97 3.31 15.03 6.87
C HIS A 97 4.83 15.24 6.92
N VAL A 98 5.59 14.18 7.17
CA VAL A 98 7.05 14.18 7.15
C VAL A 98 7.56 13.02 6.31
N ILE A 99 8.62 13.23 5.55
CA ILE A 99 9.38 12.13 4.95
C ILE A 99 10.40 11.67 5.98
N LYS A 100 10.07 10.57 6.67
CA LYS A 100 10.89 9.98 7.74
C LYS A 100 11.26 8.55 7.39
N PRO A 101 12.38 8.35 6.71
CA PRO A 101 12.81 7.01 6.28
C PRO A 101 13.15 6.10 7.47
N ALA A 102 12.90 4.81 7.30
CA ALA A 102 13.41 3.75 8.17
C ALA A 102 14.13 2.69 7.32
N LEU A 103 15.06 1.95 7.90
CA LEU A 103 15.85 0.92 7.19
C LEU A 103 15.05 -0.38 7.06
N VAL A 104 13.95 -0.33 6.33
CA VAL A 104 12.99 -1.43 6.10
C VAL A 104 13.06 -1.95 4.67
N GLY A 105 13.37 -1.09 3.71
CA GLY A 105 13.45 -1.45 2.29
C GLY A 105 14.66 -2.31 1.93
N LEU A 106 14.64 -2.90 0.74
CA LEU A 106 15.74 -3.77 0.26
C LEU A 106 17.08 -3.03 0.16
N LEU A 107 17.06 -1.75 -0.21
CA LEU A 107 18.27 -0.90 -0.25
C LEU A 107 18.54 -0.14 1.05
N GLY A 108 17.69 -0.28 2.05
CA GLY A 108 17.72 0.44 3.31
C GLY A 108 16.52 1.38 3.47
N PRO A 109 16.53 2.61 2.93
CA PRO A 109 15.46 3.57 3.17
C PRO A 109 14.11 3.13 2.62
N TRP A 110 13.09 3.32 3.44
CA TRP A 110 11.69 3.13 3.13
C TRP A 110 10.86 4.12 3.96
N ILE A 111 9.77 4.62 3.43
CA ILE A 111 8.86 5.53 4.14
C ILE A 111 7.47 4.92 4.25
N SER A 112 6.80 5.21 5.37
CA SER A 112 5.40 4.86 5.60
C SER A 112 4.46 5.84 4.91
N GLY A 113 3.20 5.45 4.79
CA GLY A 113 2.13 6.28 4.28
C GLY A 113 1.93 6.20 2.77
N GLY A 114 0.81 6.74 2.32
CA GLY A 114 0.44 6.70 0.93
C GLY A 114 0.03 5.31 0.43
N ILE A 115 0.17 5.09 -0.87
CA ILE A 115 0.06 3.78 -1.52
C ILE A 115 1.39 3.45 -2.18
N GLU A 116 2.08 2.46 -1.64
CA GLU A 116 3.30 1.92 -2.22
C GLU A 116 2.97 0.80 -3.21
N PHE A 117 3.70 0.74 -4.32
CA PHE A 117 3.59 -0.33 -5.31
C PHE A 117 4.78 -1.27 -5.18
N ASN A 118 4.57 -2.45 -4.60
CA ASN A 118 5.61 -3.44 -4.38
C ASN A 118 5.70 -4.43 -5.53
N TRP A 119 6.81 -4.38 -6.25
CA TRP A 119 7.20 -5.25 -7.34
C TRP A 119 8.69 -5.05 -7.66
N PRO A 120 9.43 -5.98 -8.27
CA PRO A 120 9.15 -7.41 -8.36
C PRO A 120 9.30 -8.09 -7.02
N GLN A 121 9.78 -7.40 -6.02
CA GLN A 121 9.98 -7.82 -4.64
C GLN A 121 9.49 -6.75 -3.64
N HIS A 122 9.29 -7.13 -2.42
CA HIS A 122 8.81 -6.31 -1.31
C HIS A 122 9.97 -5.97 -0.36
N HIS A 123 10.20 -4.77 0.03
CA HIS A 123 9.92 -3.48 -0.58
C HIS A 123 10.94 -3.22 -1.69
N ARG A 124 10.48 -2.92 -2.88
CA ARG A 124 11.35 -2.81 -4.06
C ARG A 124 12.52 -1.83 -3.87
N PRO A 125 13.65 -2.00 -4.59
CA PRO A 125 14.80 -1.10 -4.48
C PRO A 125 14.44 0.38 -4.68
N SER A 126 13.62 0.68 -5.66
CA SER A 126 13.22 2.06 -6.01
C SER A 126 12.10 2.64 -5.14
N THR A 127 11.68 1.99 -4.05
CA THR A 127 10.65 2.57 -3.16
C THR A 127 11.02 3.94 -2.60
N TYR A 128 12.33 4.22 -2.49
CA TYR A 128 12.89 5.50 -2.05
C TYR A 128 13.81 6.12 -3.11
N MET A 129 13.51 5.92 -4.39
CA MET A 129 14.30 6.44 -5.51
C MET A 129 13.38 7.09 -6.54
N PRO A 130 13.90 8.05 -7.33
CA PRO A 130 13.15 8.65 -8.42
C PRO A 130 12.77 7.61 -9.48
N VAL A 131 11.54 7.68 -9.97
CA VAL A 131 11.06 6.93 -11.13
C VAL A 131 10.62 7.90 -12.23
N ARG A 132 10.61 7.42 -13.48
CA ARG A 132 10.10 8.22 -14.61
C ARG A 132 8.60 8.39 -14.51
N HIS A 133 8.09 9.54 -14.95
CA HIS A 133 6.66 9.78 -15.02
C HIS A 133 6.28 10.58 -16.27
N GLN A 134 5.00 10.47 -16.63
CA GLN A 134 4.38 11.23 -17.70
C GLN A 134 2.95 11.57 -17.29
N ILE A 135 2.54 12.81 -17.50
CA ILE A 135 1.17 13.28 -17.22
C ILE A 135 0.40 13.46 -18.52
N LYS A 136 -0.93 13.23 -18.45
CA LYS A 136 -1.82 13.39 -19.60
C LYS A 136 -3.24 13.78 -19.17
N ASN A 137 -3.76 14.85 -19.77
CA ASN A 137 -5.18 15.17 -19.75
C ASN A 137 -5.81 14.58 -21.03
N ASN A 138 -6.78 13.69 -20.88
CA ASN A 138 -7.37 12.93 -21.97
C ASN A 138 -8.59 13.64 -22.57
N LEU A 139 -8.94 13.30 -23.83
CA LEU A 139 -10.08 13.88 -24.54
C LEU A 139 -11.44 13.49 -23.94
N ASP A 140 -11.51 12.36 -23.22
CA ASP A 140 -12.69 11.90 -22.49
C ASP A 140 -12.91 12.65 -21.16
N GLY A 141 -12.09 13.62 -20.86
CA GLY A 141 -12.13 14.39 -19.63
C GLY A 141 -11.42 13.73 -18.44
N SER A 142 -10.87 12.52 -18.60
CA SER A 142 -10.04 11.90 -17.57
C SER A 142 -8.64 12.49 -17.55
N ALA A 143 -7.93 12.35 -16.42
CA ALA A 143 -6.55 12.76 -16.25
C ALA A 143 -5.73 11.63 -15.65
N CYS A 144 -4.49 11.47 -16.08
CA CYS A 144 -3.63 10.41 -15.54
C CYS A 144 -2.16 10.85 -15.43
N VAL A 145 -1.47 10.18 -14.51
CA VAL A 145 0.00 10.11 -14.46
C VAL A 145 0.41 8.66 -14.59
N THR A 146 1.34 8.39 -15.49
CA THR A 146 1.99 7.07 -15.60
C THR A 146 3.35 7.17 -14.93
N VAL A 147 3.60 6.33 -13.94
CA VAL A 147 4.91 6.16 -13.31
C VAL A 147 5.49 4.81 -13.71
N GLY A 148 6.81 4.73 -13.85
CA GLY A 148 7.39 3.46 -14.26
C GLY A 148 8.91 3.46 -14.31
N GLU A 149 9.43 2.24 -14.34
CA GLU A 149 10.86 1.97 -14.43
C GLU A 149 11.13 0.61 -15.09
N THR A 150 12.36 0.40 -15.47
CA THR A 150 12.95 -0.93 -15.67
C THR A 150 13.86 -1.17 -14.48
N GLU A 151 13.53 -2.14 -13.65
CA GLU A 151 14.34 -2.45 -12.46
C GLU A 151 15.63 -3.20 -12.88
N ASN A 152 16.70 -2.98 -12.10
CA ASN A 152 18.04 -3.37 -12.51
C ASN A 152 18.42 -4.80 -12.11
N MET A 153 17.66 -5.47 -11.23
CA MET A 153 18.03 -6.80 -10.73
C MET A 153 17.66 -7.92 -11.72
N PHE A 154 16.47 -7.84 -12.29
CA PHE A 154 15.91 -8.87 -13.17
C PHE A 154 15.57 -8.35 -14.57
N GLY A 155 15.62 -7.03 -14.77
CA GLY A 155 15.29 -6.40 -16.04
C GLY A 155 13.79 -6.33 -16.34
N LEU A 156 12.94 -6.51 -15.32
CA LEU A 156 11.50 -6.34 -15.49
C LEU A 156 11.15 -4.87 -15.62
N LYS A 157 10.17 -4.56 -16.45
CA LYS A 157 9.62 -3.21 -16.58
C LYS A 157 8.19 -3.17 -16.09
N ALA A 158 7.86 -2.19 -15.26
CA ALA A 158 6.46 -1.89 -14.93
C ALA A 158 6.11 -0.46 -15.31
N LEU A 159 4.87 -0.29 -15.77
CA LEU A 159 4.21 0.97 -15.99
C LEU A 159 2.90 0.96 -15.19
N THR A 160 2.75 1.90 -14.27
CA THR A 160 1.55 2.06 -13.44
C THR A 160 0.90 3.39 -13.78
N GLU A 161 -0.27 3.33 -14.38
CA GLU A 161 -1.08 4.50 -14.66
C GLU A 161 -2.05 4.75 -13.51
N ILE A 162 -2.01 5.93 -12.94
CA ILE A 162 -2.89 6.44 -11.90
C ILE A 162 -3.85 7.41 -12.58
N ARG A 163 -5.15 7.10 -12.60
CA ARG A 163 -6.15 7.84 -13.37
C ARG A 163 -7.32 8.29 -12.52
N LEU A 164 -7.81 9.49 -12.80
CA LEU A 164 -9.08 10.01 -12.32
C LEU A 164 -10.03 10.30 -13.48
N TYR A 165 -11.30 9.97 -13.29
CA TYR A 165 -12.40 10.32 -14.19
C TYR A 165 -13.17 11.54 -13.67
N PRO A 166 -13.85 12.33 -14.55
CA PRO A 166 -14.53 13.55 -14.12
C PRO A 166 -15.69 13.32 -13.16
N ASP A 167 -16.31 12.16 -13.22
CA ASP A 167 -17.55 11.79 -12.52
C ASP A 167 -17.38 10.66 -11.49
N ALA A 168 -16.15 10.27 -11.20
CA ALA A 168 -15.87 9.18 -10.29
C ALA A 168 -15.14 9.63 -9.01
N VAL A 169 -15.43 8.96 -7.90
CA VAL A 169 -14.73 9.15 -6.62
C VAL A 169 -13.55 8.20 -6.44
N TYR A 170 -13.36 7.23 -7.34
CA TYR A 170 -12.28 6.27 -7.26
C TYR A 170 -11.02 6.73 -8.02
N ILE A 171 -9.89 6.27 -7.53
CA ILE A 171 -8.60 6.28 -8.20
C ILE A 171 -8.47 4.95 -8.93
N GLU A 172 -8.30 4.94 -10.24
CA GLU A 172 -7.99 3.74 -11.00
C GLU A 172 -6.47 3.60 -11.12
N ILE A 173 -5.98 2.43 -10.77
CA ILE A 173 -4.58 2.04 -10.94
C ILE A 173 -4.53 0.94 -11.99
N HIS A 174 -4.00 1.24 -13.17
CA HIS A 174 -3.78 0.24 -14.21
C HIS A 174 -2.29 -0.03 -14.35
N THR A 175 -1.89 -1.29 -14.13
CA THR A 175 -0.48 -1.69 -14.15
C THR A 175 -0.22 -2.71 -15.24
N ARG A 176 0.93 -2.53 -15.91
CA ARG A 176 1.47 -3.45 -16.89
C ARG A 176 2.90 -3.81 -16.50
N VAL A 177 3.18 -5.10 -16.38
CA VAL A 177 4.52 -5.63 -16.08
C VAL A 177 5.00 -6.48 -17.24
N PHE A 178 6.23 -6.20 -17.70
CA PHE A 178 6.82 -6.83 -18.87
C PHE A 178 8.11 -7.54 -18.51
N ASN A 179 8.28 -8.73 -19.03
CA ASN A 179 9.57 -9.42 -19.07
C ASN A 179 10.15 -9.38 -20.49
N TYR A 180 11.10 -8.48 -20.73
CA TYR A 180 11.81 -8.41 -22.02
C TYR A 180 12.97 -9.40 -22.14
N GLY A 181 13.31 -10.09 -21.07
CA GLY A 181 14.40 -11.05 -21.02
C GLY A 181 14.05 -12.37 -21.71
N SER A 182 15.08 -13.20 -21.90
CA SER A 182 14.97 -14.54 -22.49
C SER A 182 14.73 -15.65 -21.45
N LEU A 183 14.68 -15.31 -20.17
CA LEU A 183 14.48 -16.25 -19.07
C LEU A 183 13.21 -15.89 -18.29
N PRO A 184 12.48 -16.88 -17.75
CA PRO A 184 11.43 -16.64 -16.80
C PRO A 184 11.97 -15.88 -15.57
N GLN A 185 11.21 -14.92 -15.07
CA GLN A 185 11.54 -14.17 -13.86
C GLN A 185 10.45 -14.36 -12.81
N THR A 186 10.85 -14.34 -11.55
CA THR A 186 9.89 -14.26 -10.43
C THR A 186 9.46 -12.82 -10.22
N PHE A 187 8.19 -12.62 -9.88
CA PHE A 187 7.71 -11.34 -9.41
C PHE A 187 6.55 -11.53 -8.43
N LEU A 188 6.32 -10.54 -7.63
CA LEU A 188 5.08 -10.32 -6.91
C LEU A 188 4.57 -8.92 -7.24
N TRP A 189 3.28 -8.70 -7.01
CA TRP A 189 2.69 -7.36 -6.99
C TRP A 189 1.77 -7.23 -5.78
N TRP A 190 2.03 -6.20 -4.99
CA TRP A 190 1.17 -5.79 -3.88
C TRP A 190 1.04 -4.26 -3.90
N ALA A 191 -0.19 -3.76 -4.01
CA ALA A 191 -0.48 -2.37 -3.70
C ALA A 191 -0.69 -2.27 -2.19
N ASN A 192 0.09 -1.40 -1.54
CA ASN A 192 0.11 -1.21 -0.10
C ASN A 192 -0.49 0.14 0.28
N PRO A 193 -1.82 0.30 0.30
CA PRO A 193 -2.42 1.51 0.84
C PRO A 193 -2.27 1.52 2.37
N ALA A 194 -1.68 2.59 2.87
CA ALA A 194 -1.68 2.89 4.28
C ALA A 194 -3.00 3.57 4.68
N TYR A 195 -3.58 3.14 5.80
CA TYR A 195 -4.82 3.65 6.34
C TYR A 195 -4.64 4.06 7.81
N ALA A 196 -4.91 5.33 8.13
CA ALA A 196 -4.77 5.86 9.49
C ALA A 196 -5.70 5.13 10.46
N VAL A 197 -5.20 4.77 11.63
CA VAL A 197 -5.97 4.01 12.62
C VAL A 197 -5.98 4.65 14.00
N ASN A 198 -7.02 4.34 14.74
CA ASN A 198 -7.22 4.72 16.13
C ASN A 198 -8.12 3.67 16.83
N GLU A 199 -8.54 3.91 18.04
CA GLU A 199 -9.38 2.98 18.82
C GLU A 199 -10.73 2.65 18.17
N ASN A 200 -11.23 3.52 17.28
CA ASN A 200 -12.52 3.36 16.60
C ASN A 200 -12.39 2.69 15.23
N THR A 201 -11.18 2.34 14.79
CA THR A 201 -10.97 1.79 13.45
C THR A 201 -11.07 0.27 13.41
N ALA A 202 -11.57 -0.21 12.28
CA ALA A 202 -11.59 -1.63 11.94
C ALA A 202 -11.13 -1.87 10.50
N THR A 203 -10.49 -3.01 10.29
CA THR A 203 -10.31 -3.59 8.96
C THR A 203 -11.59 -4.26 8.53
N ILE A 204 -12.02 -4.00 7.30
CA ILE A 204 -13.21 -4.58 6.69
C ILE A 204 -12.77 -5.61 5.67
N MET A 205 -12.81 -6.88 6.04
CA MET A 205 -12.67 -7.99 5.11
C MET A 205 -14.02 -8.46 4.59
N PRO A 206 -14.08 -9.08 3.42
CA PRO A 206 -15.29 -9.67 2.87
C PRO A 206 -15.98 -10.63 3.85
N PRO A 207 -17.32 -10.80 3.75
CA PRO A 207 -18.09 -11.62 4.69
C PRO A 207 -17.80 -13.12 4.62
N ASP A 208 -17.21 -13.60 3.53
CA ASP A 208 -16.79 -15.00 3.36
C ASP A 208 -15.40 -15.31 3.96
N VAL A 209 -14.71 -14.30 4.48
CA VAL A 209 -13.44 -14.51 5.18
C VAL A 209 -13.71 -15.01 6.58
N THR A 210 -13.50 -16.30 6.80
CA THR A 210 -13.72 -17.00 8.08
C THR A 210 -12.42 -17.41 8.76
N ALA A 211 -11.30 -17.33 8.05
CA ALA A 211 -9.97 -17.66 8.57
C ALA A 211 -8.92 -16.73 7.99
N VAL A 212 -7.91 -16.46 8.79
CA VAL A 212 -6.74 -15.66 8.43
C VAL A 212 -5.46 -16.37 8.81
N LEU A 213 -4.38 -16.07 8.07
CA LEU A 213 -3.04 -16.57 8.32
C LEU A 213 -2.03 -15.43 8.36
N ASP A 214 -0.96 -15.63 9.11
CA ASP A 214 0.18 -14.73 9.09
C ASP A 214 1.04 -14.98 7.84
N HIS A 215 1.47 -13.93 7.17
CA HIS A 215 2.27 -14.03 5.93
C HIS A 215 3.58 -14.79 6.11
N GLY A 216 4.16 -14.79 7.31
CA GLY A 216 5.33 -15.61 7.65
C GLY A 216 5.00 -17.08 7.92
N LYS A 217 3.75 -17.51 7.71
CA LYS A 217 3.25 -18.88 7.93
C LYS A 217 3.43 -19.37 9.37
N ARG A 218 3.37 -18.44 10.35
CA ARG A 218 3.63 -18.71 11.78
C ARG A 218 2.36 -18.98 12.58
N ALA A 219 1.20 -18.58 12.05
CA ALA A 219 -0.07 -18.70 12.75
C ALA A 219 -1.27 -18.72 11.79
N VAL A 220 -2.34 -19.35 12.24
CA VAL A 220 -3.67 -19.38 11.61
C VAL A 220 -4.71 -19.15 12.71
N SER A 221 -5.79 -18.42 12.41
CA SER A 221 -6.90 -18.20 13.32
C SER A 221 -8.23 -18.06 12.58
N GLU A 222 -9.33 -18.26 13.32
CA GLU A 222 -10.65 -17.81 12.89
C GLU A 222 -10.68 -16.29 12.75
N TYR A 223 -11.60 -15.76 11.94
CA TYR A 223 -11.80 -14.34 11.70
C TYR A 223 -13.30 -14.01 11.62
N PRO A 224 -13.80 -12.88 12.16
CA PRO A 224 -13.03 -11.81 12.82
C PRO A 224 -12.70 -12.08 14.29
N ILE A 225 -13.33 -13.08 14.91
CA ILE A 225 -13.09 -13.44 16.30
C ILE A 225 -12.00 -14.50 16.36
N ALA A 226 -10.79 -14.07 16.71
CA ALA A 226 -9.68 -14.97 16.92
C ALA A 226 -9.85 -15.78 18.19
N LYS A 227 -9.39 -17.03 18.15
CA LYS A 227 -9.35 -17.95 19.30
C LYS A 227 -8.01 -18.65 19.38
N GLY A 228 -7.59 -18.97 20.61
CA GLY A 228 -6.30 -19.60 20.85
C GLY A 228 -5.13 -18.66 20.58
N THR A 229 -3.94 -19.22 20.32
CA THR A 229 -2.74 -18.43 20.10
C THR A 229 -2.55 -18.08 18.64
N TYR A 230 -2.44 -16.80 18.34
CA TYR A 230 -2.05 -16.32 17.02
C TYR A 230 -0.72 -15.58 17.10
N TYR A 231 0.30 -16.12 16.43
CA TYR A 231 1.68 -15.63 16.46
C TYR A 231 2.22 -15.51 17.90
N LYS A 232 2.22 -14.33 18.50
CA LYS A 232 2.74 -14.08 19.85
C LYS A 232 1.66 -13.75 20.87
N MET A 233 0.39 -13.78 20.45
CA MET A 233 -0.73 -13.32 21.26
C MET A 233 -1.67 -14.46 21.57
N ASP A 234 -2.12 -14.51 22.83
CA ASP A 234 -3.21 -15.37 23.27
C ASP A 234 -4.54 -14.64 23.07
N TYR A 235 -5.39 -15.21 22.22
CA TYR A 235 -6.74 -14.76 21.94
C TYR A 235 -7.80 -15.79 22.39
N SER A 236 -7.46 -16.67 23.36
CA SER A 236 -8.34 -17.78 23.80
C SER A 236 -9.72 -17.34 24.27
N ASP A 237 -9.84 -16.12 24.80
CA ASP A 237 -11.11 -15.54 25.23
C ASP A 237 -12.04 -15.09 24.08
N GLY A 238 -11.59 -15.19 22.84
CA GLY A 238 -12.35 -14.75 21.68
C GLY A 238 -12.31 -13.24 21.46
N ILE A 239 -11.28 -12.76 20.76
CA ILE A 239 -11.03 -11.34 20.54
C ILE A 239 -11.28 -10.96 19.07
N ASP A 240 -11.98 -9.85 18.85
CA ASP A 240 -12.21 -9.28 17.51
C ASP A 240 -10.93 -8.62 16.95
N ILE A 241 -10.20 -9.36 16.12
CA ILE A 241 -8.96 -8.93 15.48
C ILE A 241 -9.19 -8.06 14.23
N SER A 242 -10.43 -7.77 13.86
CA SER A 242 -10.70 -6.72 12.89
C SER A 242 -10.47 -5.32 13.48
N ARG A 243 -10.52 -5.17 14.82
CA ARG A 243 -10.32 -3.91 15.52
C ARG A 243 -8.84 -3.66 15.79
N TYR A 244 -8.31 -2.53 15.30
CA TYR A 244 -6.89 -2.16 15.49
C TYR A 244 -6.46 -2.20 16.97
N LYS A 245 -7.28 -1.68 17.88
CA LYS A 245 -7.00 -1.66 19.34
C LYS A 245 -6.75 -3.02 19.98
N ASN A 246 -7.14 -4.10 19.32
CA ASN A 246 -7.01 -5.47 19.79
C ASN A 246 -5.76 -6.19 19.24
N ILE A 247 -4.90 -5.48 18.51
CA ILE A 247 -3.71 -6.05 17.85
C ILE A 247 -2.45 -5.40 18.45
N PRO A 248 -1.92 -5.90 19.57
CA PRO A 248 -0.83 -5.21 20.29
C PRO A 248 0.57 -5.42 19.69
N VAL A 249 0.77 -6.40 18.81
CA VAL A 249 2.08 -6.78 18.26
C VAL A 249 2.11 -6.65 16.74
N PRO A 250 3.30 -6.45 16.13
CA PRO A 250 3.46 -6.47 14.68
C PRO A 250 2.99 -7.81 14.10
N THR A 251 2.01 -7.75 13.24
CA THR A 251 1.49 -8.96 12.59
C THR A 251 0.67 -8.62 11.34
N SER A 252 0.39 -9.65 10.57
CA SER A 252 -0.53 -9.59 9.44
C SER A 252 -1.68 -10.58 9.60
N PHE A 253 -2.81 -10.22 9.01
CA PHE A 253 -3.97 -11.08 8.84
C PHE A 253 -4.26 -11.16 7.35
N MET A 254 -3.88 -12.29 6.74
CA MET A 254 -4.19 -12.59 5.35
C MET A 254 -5.43 -13.44 5.28
N ALA A 255 -6.40 -13.06 4.48
CA ALA A 255 -7.56 -13.88 4.21
C ALA A 255 -7.12 -15.23 3.61
N TYR A 256 -7.60 -16.35 4.16
CA TYR A 256 -7.31 -17.67 3.62
C TYR A 256 -7.80 -17.78 2.17
N LYS A 257 -9.01 -17.32 1.91
CA LYS A 257 -9.60 -17.14 0.57
C LYS A 257 -10.79 -16.19 0.63
N SER A 258 -11.16 -15.62 -0.49
CA SER A 258 -12.40 -14.85 -0.66
C SER A 258 -12.81 -14.82 -2.11
N ASN A 259 -14.13 -14.89 -2.37
CA ASN A 259 -14.72 -14.72 -3.70
C ASN A 259 -15.20 -13.29 -3.95
N PHE A 260 -14.83 -12.35 -3.11
CA PHE A 260 -15.16 -10.94 -3.22
C PHE A 260 -13.96 -10.11 -3.65
N ASP A 261 -14.22 -8.97 -4.26
CA ASP A 261 -13.24 -8.10 -4.91
C ASP A 261 -12.70 -6.98 -4.00
N PHE A 262 -12.93 -7.00 -2.69
CA PHE A 262 -12.58 -5.86 -1.86
C PHE A 262 -11.87 -6.21 -0.55
N ILE A 263 -11.16 -5.23 -0.03
CA ILE A 263 -10.73 -5.07 1.36
C ILE A 263 -10.86 -3.58 1.70
N GLY A 264 -11.17 -3.26 2.95
CA GLY A 264 -11.32 -1.86 3.36
C GLY A 264 -10.92 -1.61 4.81
N GLY A 265 -10.91 -0.34 5.17
CA GLY A 265 -10.80 0.14 6.54
C GLY A 265 -11.88 1.16 6.83
N TYR A 266 -12.40 1.17 8.05
CA TYR A 266 -13.45 2.10 8.46
C TYR A 266 -13.18 2.68 9.84
N ASP A 267 -13.28 3.99 9.94
CA ASP A 267 -13.24 4.74 11.19
C ASP A 267 -14.68 5.05 11.65
N TYR A 268 -15.14 4.34 12.66
CA TYR A 268 -16.49 4.51 13.22
C TYR A 268 -16.68 5.86 13.92
N GLY A 269 -15.58 6.51 14.33
CA GLY A 269 -15.62 7.85 14.90
C GLY A 269 -15.82 8.93 13.84
N LYS A 270 -15.19 8.77 12.69
CA LYS A 270 -15.29 9.70 11.54
C LYS A 270 -16.40 9.33 10.55
N GLN A 271 -17.00 8.15 10.69
CA GLN A 271 -17.97 7.58 9.76
C GLN A 271 -17.48 7.57 8.31
N ALA A 272 -16.20 7.27 8.11
CA ALA A 272 -15.52 7.31 6.82
C ALA A 272 -14.43 6.22 6.74
N GLY A 273 -14.08 5.82 5.53
CA GLY A 273 -13.11 4.75 5.31
C GLY A 273 -12.43 4.78 3.95
N LEU A 274 -11.51 3.84 3.78
CA LEU A 274 -10.87 3.47 2.53
C LEU A 274 -11.44 2.14 2.03
N LEU A 275 -11.82 2.09 0.76
CA LEU A 275 -12.15 0.87 0.05
C LEU A 275 -11.10 0.61 -1.04
N HIS A 276 -10.56 -0.60 -1.07
CA HIS A 276 -9.66 -1.10 -2.10
C HIS A 276 -10.34 -2.25 -2.84
N VAL A 277 -10.57 -2.08 -4.13
CA VAL A 277 -11.27 -3.04 -4.99
C VAL A 277 -10.32 -3.60 -6.05
N ALA A 278 -10.30 -4.93 -6.18
CA ALA A 278 -9.51 -5.64 -7.19
C ALA A 278 -10.15 -6.99 -7.47
N ASP A 279 -10.23 -7.39 -8.74
CA ASP A 279 -10.78 -8.68 -9.18
C ASP A 279 -10.07 -9.84 -8.44
N HIS A 280 -10.81 -10.62 -7.66
CA HIS A 280 -10.27 -11.71 -6.85
C HIS A 280 -9.66 -12.85 -7.67
N HIS A 281 -10.00 -12.99 -8.95
CA HIS A 281 -9.38 -13.97 -9.85
C HIS A 281 -7.95 -13.57 -10.27
N ILE A 282 -7.64 -12.27 -10.22
CA ILE A 282 -6.32 -11.71 -10.54
C ILE A 282 -5.57 -11.33 -9.27
N ALA A 283 -6.28 -10.79 -8.29
CA ALA A 283 -5.77 -10.34 -7.00
C ALA A 283 -6.40 -11.14 -5.85
N PRO A 284 -6.10 -12.45 -5.71
CA PRO A 284 -6.66 -13.30 -4.67
C PRO A 284 -6.19 -12.91 -3.28
N GLY A 285 -4.98 -12.38 -3.15
CA GLY A 285 -4.40 -12.02 -1.87
C GLY A 285 -5.06 -10.77 -1.26
N LYS A 286 -5.60 -10.89 -0.03
CA LYS A 286 -6.12 -9.78 0.78
C LYS A 286 -5.44 -9.81 2.12
N LYS A 287 -4.79 -8.72 2.50
CA LYS A 287 -3.97 -8.68 3.71
C LYS A 287 -4.11 -7.35 4.44
N GLN A 288 -4.34 -7.43 5.75
CA GLN A 288 -4.03 -6.36 6.68
C GLN A 288 -2.66 -6.61 7.28
N TRP A 289 -1.85 -5.55 7.40
CA TRP A 289 -0.61 -5.56 8.16
C TRP A 289 -0.56 -4.37 9.11
N THR A 290 0.06 -4.53 10.28
CA THR A 290 0.19 -3.46 11.27
C THR A 290 1.46 -3.63 12.12
N TRP A 291 2.00 -2.52 12.62
CA TRP A 291 3.02 -2.52 13.68
C TRP A 291 2.43 -2.88 15.06
N GLY A 292 1.12 -2.84 15.20
CA GLY A 292 0.39 -3.09 16.44
C GLY A 292 0.20 -1.86 17.32
N CYS A 293 -0.74 -1.94 18.26
CA CYS A 293 -1.11 -0.84 19.16
C CYS A 293 -0.35 -0.87 20.50
N GLY A 294 0.52 -1.85 20.72
CA GLY A 294 1.35 -1.97 21.93
C GLY A 294 2.62 -1.11 21.87
N ASP A 295 3.49 -1.26 22.87
CA ASP A 295 4.69 -0.42 23.03
C ASP A 295 5.64 -0.49 21.85
N PHE A 296 5.80 -1.67 21.26
CA PHE A 296 6.64 -1.85 20.07
C PHE A 296 6.07 -1.09 18.87
N GLY A 297 4.76 -1.16 18.65
CA GLY A 297 4.08 -0.42 17.58
C GLY A 297 4.23 1.09 17.78
N ARG A 298 4.01 1.58 18.99
CA ARG A 298 4.22 3.00 19.32
C ARG A 298 5.66 3.47 19.14
N ALA A 299 6.65 2.60 19.38
CA ALA A 299 8.04 2.91 19.08
C ALA A 299 8.27 3.05 17.56
N TRP A 300 7.65 2.18 16.77
CA TRP A 300 7.71 2.27 15.31
C TRP A 300 6.96 3.49 14.76
N ASP A 301 5.83 3.86 15.33
CA ASP A 301 5.13 5.11 14.95
C ASP A 301 6.09 6.31 15.07
N ARG A 302 6.81 6.43 16.18
CA ARG A 302 7.81 7.50 16.37
C ARG A 302 8.99 7.41 15.41
N ASN A 303 9.34 6.22 14.92
CA ASN A 303 10.38 6.05 13.90
C ASN A 303 9.93 6.43 12.50
N LEU A 304 8.62 6.40 12.22
CA LEU A 304 8.07 6.54 10.88
C LEU A 304 7.37 7.89 10.64
N THR A 305 6.93 8.54 11.71
CA THR A 305 6.29 9.86 11.65
C THR A 305 6.65 10.69 12.87
N ASP A 306 6.38 11.97 12.82
CA ASP A 306 6.52 12.85 13.98
C ASP A 306 5.19 12.98 14.74
N GLU A 307 4.05 13.14 14.03
CA GLU A 307 2.76 13.50 14.66
C GLU A 307 1.55 12.75 14.10
N ASP A 308 1.68 12.04 12.97
CA ASP A 308 0.51 11.51 12.24
C ASP A 308 -0.06 10.21 12.85
N GLY A 309 0.66 9.60 13.79
CA GLY A 309 0.21 8.43 14.52
C GLY A 309 0.23 7.12 13.71
N PRO A 310 -0.45 6.08 14.22
CA PRO A 310 -0.39 4.74 13.66
C PRO A 310 -1.22 4.56 12.39
N TYR A 311 -0.85 3.55 11.63
CA TYR A 311 -1.56 3.12 10.43
C TYR A 311 -1.57 1.59 10.30
N VAL A 312 -2.43 1.09 9.43
CA VAL A 312 -2.43 -0.30 8.92
C VAL A 312 -2.27 -0.27 7.41
N GLU A 313 -1.82 -1.36 6.83
CA GLU A 313 -1.77 -1.56 5.39
C GLU A 313 -2.89 -2.52 4.98
N LEU A 314 -3.70 -2.12 3.97
CA LEU A 314 -4.86 -2.85 3.49
C LEU A 314 -4.62 -3.27 2.04
N MET A 315 -3.90 -4.37 1.87
CA MET A 315 -3.29 -4.76 0.62
C MET A 315 -4.10 -5.77 -0.18
N THR A 316 -3.97 -5.70 -1.53
CA THR A 316 -4.28 -6.84 -2.39
C THR A 316 -3.06 -7.22 -3.23
N GLY A 317 -2.84 -8.54 -3.39
CA GLY A 317 -1.76 -9.11 -4.18
C GLY A 317 -2.26 -9.70 -5.49
N CYS A 318 -1.66 -9.29 -6.62
CA CYS A 318 -2.01 -9.80 -7.94
C CYS A 318 -1.14 -11.01 -8.29
N PHE A 319 -1.79 -12.05 -8.81
CA PHE A 319 -1.18 -13.34 -9.20
C PHE A 319 -0.48 -14.09 -8.07
N THR A 320 -0.74 -13.70 -6.81
CA THR A 320 -0.25 -14.36 -5.61
C THR A 320 -1.31 -14.27 -4.51
N ASP A 321 -1.50 -15.31 -3.76
CA ASP A 321 -2.43 -15.40 -2.63
C ASP A 321 -1.72 -15.21 -1.28
N ASN A 322 -0.41 -15.22 -1.26
CA ASN A 322 0.40 -15.04 -0.08
C ASN A 322 1.63 -14.18 -0.38
N GLN A 323 1.86 -13.17 0.41
CA GLN A 323 3.15 -12.52 0.51
C GLN A 323 3.98 -13.28 1.59
N PRO A 324 5.16 -13.79 1.31
CA PRO A 324 6.11 -13.44 0.26
C PRO A 324 6.17 -14.42 -0.93
N ASP A 325 5.14 -15.15 -1.22
CA ASP A 325 5.18 -16.09 -2.33
C ASP A 325 5.20 -15.33 -3.68
N PHE A 326 5.97 -15.85 -4.62
CA PHE A 326 6.17 -15.26 -5.94
C PHE A 326 5.39 -16.03 -6.98
N THR A 327 5.00 -15.34 -8.04
CA THR A 327 4.57 -15.94 -9.30
C THR A 327 5.67 -15.81 -10.34
N PHE A 328 5.42 -16.29 -11.57
CA PHE A 328 6.35 -16.19 -12.67
C PHE A 328 5.78 -15.36 -13.81
N ILE A 329 6.68 -14.62 -14.48
CA ILE A 329 6.41 -13.97 -15.75
C ILE A 329 7.37 -14.57 -16.78
N GLN A 330 6.80 -15.15 -17.86
CA GLN A 330 7.57 -15.84 -18.88
C GLN A 330 8.36 -14.86 -19.77
N PRO A 331 9.36 -15.34 -20.53
CA PRO A 331 10.03 -14.52 -21.52
C PRO A 331 9.01 -13.87 -22.47
N HIS A 332 9.17 -12.57 -22.69
CA HIS A 332 8.31 -11.76 -23.57
C HIS A 332 6.82 -11.69 -23.14
N GLU A 333 6.49 -12.14 -21.94
CA GLU A 333 5.14 -12.02 -21.37
C GLU A 333 4.90 -10.62 -20.83
N GLU A 334 3.65 -10.16 -20.96
CA GLU A 334 3.07 -9.04 -20.27
C GLU A 334 1.96 -9.52 -19.33
N LYS A 335 1.94 -9.04 -18.09
CA LYS A 335 0.81 -9.15 -17.19
C LYS A 335 0.22 -7.76 -16.95
N SER A 336 -1.12 -7.67 -17.05
CA SER A 336 -1.86 -6.42 -16.93
C SER A 336 -3.03 -6.61 -15.96
N PHE A 337 -3.28 -5.64 -15.12
CA PHE A 337 -4.35 -5.69 -14.11
C PHE A 337 -4.73 -4.28 -13.64
N THR A 338 -5.91 -4.19 -13.02
CA THR A 338 -6.48 -2.93 -12.54
C THR A 338 -6.94 -3.07 -11.09
N GLN A 339 -6.69 -2.04 -10.29
CA GLN A 339 -7.13 -1.92 -8.90
C GLN A 339 -7.74 -0.53 -8.70
N TYR A 340 -8.68 -0.41 -7.75
CA TYR A 340 -9.38 0.83 -7.46
C TYR A 340 -9.27 1.18 -5.97
N PHE A 341 -9.08 2.46 -5.68
CA PHE A 341 -9.05 2.99 -4.32
C PHE A 341 -10.04 4.13 -4.22
N MET A 342 -10.89 4.10 -3.20
CA MET A 342 -11.93 5.12 -3.05
C MET A 342 -12.29 5.38 -1.59
N PRO A 343 -12.71 6.62 -1.27
CA PRO A 343 -13.35 6.88 0.01
C PRO A 343 -14.77 6.30 0.03
N TYR A 344 -15.23 5.91 1.21
CA TYR A 344 -16.63 5.64 1.45
C TYR A 344 -17.04 6.15 2.83
N ARG A 345 -18.33 6.39 3.04
CA ARG A 345 -18.83 6.98 4.28
C ARG A 345 -20.24 6.55 4.61
N ALA A 346 -20.58 6.59 5.91
CA ALA A 346 -21.91 6.30 6.45
C ALA A 346 -22.49 4.92 6.06
N VAL A 347 -21.61 3.95 5.73
CA VAL A 347 -22.01 2.57 5.36
C VAL A 347 -21.67 1.57 6.47
N GLY A 348 -20.64 1.89 7.29
CA GLY A 348 -20.16 0.96 8.33
C GLY A 348 -19.45 -0.25 7.73
N ARG A 349 -19.82 -1.46 8.19
CA ARG A 349 -19.25 -2.70 7.68
C ARG A 349 -19.84 -3.04 6.31
N ILE A 350 -18.96 -3.09 5.30
CA ILE A 350 -19.34 -3.44 3.92
C ILE A 350 -19.60 -4.94 3.82
N SER A 351 -20.71 -5.31 3.18
CA SER A 351 -21.09 -6.68 2.85
C SER A 351 -20.75 -7.05 1.41
N ASN A 352 -20.77 -6.08 0.49
CA ASN A 352 -20.30 -6.24 -0.88
C ASN A 352 -19.91 -4.88 -1.47
N ALA A 353 -18.97 -4.91 -2.40
CA ALA A 353 -18.50 -3.71 -3.08
C ALA A 353 -17.88 -4.03 -4.45
N ASN A 354 -17.99 -3.06 -5.34
CA ASN A 354 -17.22 -2.96 -6.56
C ASN A 354 -16.77 -1.49 -6.75
N ARG A 355 -16.23 -1.12 -7.91
CA ARG A 355 -15.78 0.26 -8.17
C ARG A 355 -16.91 1.28 -8.18
N ASP A 356 -18.14 0.87 -8.45
CA ASP A 356 -19.28 1.77 -8.69
C ASP A 356 -20.19 1.90 -7.46
N PHE A 357 -20.21 0.89 -6.57
CA PHE A 357 -21.01 0.92 -5.34
C PHE A 357 -20.41 0.08 -4.21
N CYS A 358 -20.77 0.43 -3.00
CA CYS A 358 -20.63 -0.42 -1.82
C CYS A 358 -21.89 -0.37 -0.97
N PHE A 359 -22.23 -1.48 -0.33
CA PHE A 359 -23.33 -1.51 0.62
C PHE A 359 -22.96 -2.34 1.87
N GLY A 360 -23.51 -1.96 3.00
CA GLY A 360 -23.33 -2.62 4.28
C GLY A 360 -24.66 -3.08 4.87
N THR A 361 -24.58 -3.98 5.83
CA THR A 361 -25.73 -4.55 6.54
C THR A 361 -25.88 -4.02 7.96
N GLU A 362 -25.00 -3.11 8.41
CA GLU A 362 -25.12 -2.51 9.74
C GLU A 362 -26.07 -1.31 9.70
N GLY A 363 -27.18 -1.39 10.43
CA GLY A 363 -28.03 -0.25 10.68
C GLY A 363 -29.53 -0.43 10.52
N GLY A 364 -30.01 -1.62 10.28
CA GLY A 364 -31.44 -1.89 10.45
C GLY A 364 -31.77 -2.09 11.94
N LYS A 365 -32.09 -1.01 12.67
CA LYS A 365 -33.01 -1.06 13.78
C LYS A 365 -34.37 -0.73 13.25
#